data_92780883623d08a62b54debf0a952a8e
#
_entry.id   92780883623d08a62b54debf0a952a8e
#
_cell.length_a   1.000
_cell.length_b   1.000
_cell.length_c   1.000
_cell.angle_alpha   90.00
_cell.angle_beta   90.00
_cell.angle_gamma   90.00
#
_symmetry.space_group_name_H-M   'P 1'
#
loop_
_entity.id
_entity.type
_entity.pdbx_description
1 polymer ?
#
loop_
_entity_poly.entity_id
_entity_poly.type
_entity_poly.pdbx_seq_one_letter_code
_entity_poly.pdbx_strand_id
1 'polypeptide(L)'
;MKAYFCSISGNGDGVRNLIDSMMFGCTINANDRGVALTGGANNNFFGGCRNEWNTGDNWYAFQSVENQISGELCDRAGRGGVVAGAKSSWILNGVNVRRSGANQPAGNDYSANFIIIDDGKIQLSGVRTGVGANDSGDGGTISPSYNVSALGSGGGTLLVSGSDMTGFVTSAINQKATTLNKSITGNPGMDDDVNIGMTQVVKGRRIIGSQSSGTLAGSVGATLSLTKTNIFQNSFDTYITRSILIECRIGSQSLGDDIKIPVRFR
;
A
#
# COMPACT_ATOMS: atom_id res chain seq x y z
N MET A 1 3.48 25.05 14.79
CA MET A 1 2.12 25.66 14.75
C MET A 1 1.11 24.69 15.36
N LYS A 2 0.05 25.21 15.96
CA LYS A 2 -1.11 24.39 16.36
C LYS A 2 -2.36 25.03 15.77
N ALA A 3 -3.19 24.29 15.06
CA ALA A 3 -4.45 24.73 14.48
C ALA A 3 -5.59 23.79 14.87
N TYR A 4 -6.72 24.35 15.27
CA TYR A 4 -7.88 23.58 15.71
C TYR A 4 -9.14 24.12 15.07
N PHE A 5 -9.95 23.21 14.51
CA PHE A 5 -11.28 23.51 13.96
C PHE A 5 -11.32 24.66 12.93
N CYS A 6 -10.27 24.75 12.10
CA CYS A 6 -10.17 25.74 11.05
C CYS A 6 -10.85 25.25 9.76
N SER A 7 -11.40 26.19 8.99
CA SER A 7 -11.81 25.94 7.60
C SER A 7 -10.84 26.66 6.65
N ILE A 8 -10.27 25.92 5.70
CA ILE A 8 -9.24 26.40 4.79
C ILE A 8 -9.66 26.03 3.37
N SER A 9 -9.95 27.03 2.55
CA SER A 9 -10.44 26.80 1.18
C SER A 9 -10.08 27.93 0.22
N GLY A 10 -10.12 27.65 -1.08
CA GLY A 10 -9.94 28.63 -2.15
C GLY A 10 -8.51 29.10 -2.34
N ASN A 11 -7.51 28.28 -1.97
CA ASN A 11 -6.10 28.62 -2.07
C ASN A 11 -5.37 27.74 -3.10
N GLY A 12 -4.19 28.13 -3.54
CA GLY A 12 -3.29 27.24 -4.29
C GLY A 12 -2.87 26.04 -3.43
N ASP A 13 -2.20 26.28 -2.31
CA ASP A 13 -1.99 25.30 -1.25
C ASP A 13 -2.80 25.72 -0.03
N GLY A 14 -3.71 24.88 0.45
CA GLY A 14 -4.51 25.17 1.65
C GLY A 14 -3.60 25.31 2.88
N VAL A 15 -2.67 24.37 3.03
CA VAL A 15 -1.64 24.38 4.07
C VAL A 15 -0.27 24.11 3.43
N ARG A 16 0.74 24.89 3.81
CA ARG A 16 2.06 24.78 3.21
C ARG A 16 3.19 24.76 4.25
N ASN A 17 4.14 23.85 4.04
CA ASN A 17 5.45 23.82 4.71
C ASN A 17 5.43 23.98 6.23
N LEU A 18 4.65 23.15 6.89
CA LEU A 18 4.65 23.06 8.35
C LEU A 18 5.85 22.26 8.87
N ILE A 19 6.37 22.67 10.01
CA ILE A 19 7.42 21.96 10.75
C ILE A 19 6.95 21.86 12.21
N ASP A 20 7.11 20.68 12.83
CA ASP A 20 6.77 20.41 14.23
C ASP A 20 5.36 20.93 14.59
N SER A 21 4.40 20.63 13.73
CA SER A 21 3.09 21.25 13.78
C SER A 21 1.96 20.23 13.97
N MET A 22 0.85 20.70 14.50
CA MET A 22 -0.34 19.88 14.74
C MET A 22 -1.59 20.59 14.22
N MET A 23 -2.45 19.84 13.53
CA MET A 23 -3.78 20.28 13.12
C MET A 23 -4.83 19.27 13.57
N PHE A 24 -5.93 19.75 14.15
CA PHE A 24 -7.03 18.91 14.62
C PHE A 24 -8.39 19.43 14.18
N GLY A 25 -9.24 18.54 13.66
CA GLY A 25 -10.62 18.83 13.34
C GLY A 25 -10.79 19.92 12.28
N CYS A 26 -9.77 20.14 11.45
CA CYS A 26 -9.81 21.16 10.42
C CYS A 26 -10.47 20.63 9.14
N THR A 27 -11.17 21.50 8.42
CA THR A 27 -11.67 21.22 7.07
C THR A 27 -10.79 21.93 6.06
N ILE A 28 -10.22 21.15 5.13
CA ILE A 28 -9.30 21.64 4.09
C ILE A 28 -9.88 21.20 2.75
N ASN A 29 -10.52 22.10 2.02
CA ASN A 29 -11.20 21.73 0.79
C ASN A 29 -11.19 22.84 -0.27
N ALA A 30 -11.49 22.47 -1.50
CA ALA A 30 -11.55 23.39 -2.64
C ALA A 30 -10.28 24.25 -2.81
N ASN A 31 -9.10 23.66 -2.58
CA ASN A 31 -7.81 24.24 -2.90
C ASN A 31 -7.22 23.55 -4.15
N ASP A 32 -6.12 24.04 -4.70
CA ASP A 32 -5.41 23.28 -5.72
C ASP A 32 -4.75 22.05 -5.08
N ARG A 33 -4.06 22.21 -3.96
CA ARG A 33 -3.64 21.12 -3.08
C ARG A 33 -4.13 21.40 -1.66
N GLY A 34 -4.59 20.36 -0.98
CA GLY A 34 -5.05 20.51 0.40
C GLY A 34 -3.87 20.86 1.33
N VAL A 35 -2.92 19.93 1.48
CA VAL A 35 -1.70 20.12 2.26
C VAL A 35 -0.49 19.81 1.38
N ALA A 36 0.45 20.75 1.32
CA ALA A 36 1.70 20.62 0.57
C ALA A 36 2.91 20.84 1.49
N LEU A 37 3.63 19.77 1.77
CA LEU A 37 4.83 19.78 2.62
C LEU A 37 6.07 19.56 1.75
N THR A 38 6.93 20.55 1.67
CA THR A 38 8.12 20.51 0.80
C THR A 38 9.36 21.03 1.51
N GLY A 39 10.54 20.64 1.05
CA GLY A 39 11.79 21.30 1.41
C GLY A 39 12.14 21.25 2.90
N GLY A 40 11.99 20.09 3.57
CA GLY A 40 12.34 19.93 4.98
C GLY A 40 11.18 20.20 5.96
N ALA A 41 9.97 20.43 5.46
CA ALA A 41 8.77 20.37 6.29
C ALA A 41 8.61 18.96 6.89
N ASN A 42 8.63 18.81 8.21
CA ASN A 42 8.65 17.50 8.87
C ASN A 42 7.97 17.50 10.23
N ASN A 43 7.83 16.31 10.84
CA ASN A 43 7.27 16.10 12.17
C ASN A 43 5.87 16.71 12.34
N ASN A 44 4.98 16.52 11.38
CA ASN A 44 3.65 17.09 11.44
C ASN A 44 2.61 16.02 11.80
N PHE A 45 1.64 16.40 12.60
CA PHE A 45 0.52 15.55 12.97
C PHE A 45 -0.81 16.20 12.56
N PHE A 46 -1.62 15.42 11.84
CA PHE A 46 -2.96 15.80 11.41
C PHE A 46 -3.96 14.78 12.00
N GLY A 47 -4.92 15.27 12.78
CA GLY A 47 -5.87 14.41 13.48
C GLY A 47 -7.32 14.84 13.30
N GLY A 48 -8.19 13.91 12.88
CA GLY A 48 -9.63 14.15 12.74
C GLY A 48 -9.98 15.24 11.73
N CYS A 49 -9.11 15.56 10.78
CA CYS A 49 -9.38 16.56 9.75
C CYS A 49 -10.20 15.96 8.60
N ARG A 50 -10.80 16.84 7.80
CA ARG A 50 -11.36 16.50 6.48
C ARG A 50 -10.57 17.22 5.42
N ASN A 51 -9.93 16.47 4.53
CA ASN A 51 -9.18 17.01 3.41
C ASN A 51 -9.76 16.45 2.11
N GLU A 52 -10.53 17.28 1.41
CA GLU A 52 -11.37 16.79 0.32
C GLU A 52 -11.63 17.85 -0.77
N TRP A 53 -12.03 17.38 -1.96
CA TRP A 53 -12.42 18.25 -3.07
C TRP A 53 -11.32 19.21 -3.55
N ASN A 54 -10.05 18.91 -3.33
CA ASN A 54 -8.97 19.71 -3.90
C ASN A 54 -8.75 19.32 -5.37
N THR A 55 -8.45 20.27 -6.23
CA THR A 55 -8.31 20.01 -7.67
C THR A 55 -7.07 19.20 -8.04
N GLY A 56 -6.07 19.20 -7.19
CA GLY A 56 -4.88 18.36 -7.25
C GLY A 56 -4.86 17.29 -6.16
N ASP A 57 -3.77 17.23 -5.40
CA ASP A 57 -3.58 16.24 -4.34
C ASP A 57 -4.18 16.74 -3.02
N ASN A 58 -4.80 15.84 -2.23
CA ASN A 58 -5.25 16.24 -0.89
C ASN A 58 -4.05 16.36 0.07
N TRP A 59 -3.16 15.37 0.09
CA TRP A 59 -1.96 15.34 0.92
C TRP A 59 -0.74 15.12 0.03
N TYR A 60 0.16 16.07 0.00
CA TYR A 60 1.38 16.01 -0.80
C TYR A 60 2.61 16.26 0.07
N ALA A 61 3.62 15.38 -0.03
CA ALA A 61 4.93 15.57 0.58
C ALA A 61 6.05 15.35 -0.45
N PHE A 62 7.07 16.19 -0.39
CA PHE A 62 8.30 16.07 -1.18
C PHE A 62 9.47 16.57 -0.33
N GLN A 63 10.49 15.75 -0.10
CA GLN A 63 11.58 16.04 0.82
C GLN A 63 11.08 16.44 2.22
N SER A 64 10.09 15.67 2.72
CA SER A 64 9.38 15.95 3.96
C SER A 64 9.04 14.63 4.64
N VAL A 65 9.53 14.42 5.84
CA VAL A 65 9.46 13.13 6.54
C VAL A 65 8.68 13.22 7.86
N GLU A 66 8.33 12.04 8.41
CA GLU A 66 7.71 11.91 9.73
C GLU A 66 6.37 12.65 9.85
N ASN A 67 5.61 12.69 8.75
CA ASN A 67 4.27 13.24 8.75
C ASN A 67 3.24 12.16 9.05
N GLN A 68 2.29 12.45 9.94
CA GLN A 68 1.29 11.51 10.40
C GLN A 68 -0.12 12.04 10.17
N ILE A 69 -1.01 11.14 9.74
CA ILE A 69 -2.43 11.39 9.55
C ILE A 69 -3.21 10.35 10.35
N SER A 70 -4.16 10.77 11.18
CA SER A 70 -4.91 9.86 12.05
C SER A 70 -6.39 10.22 12.14
N GLY A 71 -7.25 9.19 11.96
CA GLY A 71 -8.70 9.33 12.14
C GLY A 71 -9.37 10.32 11.19
N GLU A 72 -8.91 10.42 9.96
CA GLU A 72 -9.31 11.46 8.99
C GLU A 72 -10.18 10.93 7.85
N LEU A 73 -10.83 11.87 7.18
CA LEU A 73 -11.46 11.66 5.90
C LEU A 73 -10.69 12.41 4.80
N CYS A 74 -10.12 11.67 3.87
CA CYS A 74 -9.52 12.14 2.64
C CYS A 74 -10.39 11.68 1.46
N ASP A 75 -11.03 12.61 0.78
CA ASP A 75 -12.02 12.27 -0.25
C ASP A 75 -11.87 13.14 -1.49
N ARG A 76 -12.14 12.57 -2.67
CA ARG A 76 -12.24 13.28 -3.95
C ARG A 76 -11.07 14.23 -4.25
N ALA A 77 -9.85 13.78 -4.04
CA ALA A 77 -8.70 14.48 -4.61
C ALA A 77 -8.77 14.46 -6.14
N GLY A 78 -8.50 15.56 -6.79
CA GLY A 78 -8.46 15.61 -8.26
C GLY A 78 -7.35 14.75 -8.85
N ARG A 79 -6.26 14.51 -8.09
CA ARG A 79 -5.16 13.60 -8.38
C ARG A 79 -5.03 12.57 -7.27
N GLY A 80 -3.86 12.49 -6.63
CA GLY A 80 -3.63 11.57 -5.54
C GLY A 80 -4.31 11.94 -4.23
N GLY A 81 -4.88 10.97 -3.51
CA GLY A 81 -5.36 11.22 -2.15
C GLY A 81 -4.21 11.57 -1.22
N VAL A 82 -3.19 10.71 -1.18
CA VAL A 82 -1.95 10.92 -0.42
C VAL A 82 -0.75 10.64 -1.31
N VAL A 83 0.14 11.61 -1.44
CA VAL A 83 1.32 11.54 -2.31
C VAL A 83 2.60 11.65 -1.48
N ALA A 84 3.43 10.61 -1.54
CA ALA A 84 4.79 10.63 -1.04
C ALA A 84 5.76 10.78 -2.21
N GLY A 85 6.25 11.98 -2.44
CA GLY A 85 7.32 12.26 -3.40
C GLY A 85 8.69 11.84 -2.89
N ALA A 86 9.73 12.13 -3.66
CA ALA A 86 11.08 11.74 -3.29
C ALA A 86 11.47 12.24 -1.88
N LYS A 87 12.16 11.38 -1.12
CA LYS A 87 12.65 11.64 0.25
C LYS A 87 11.56 12.10 1.20
N SER A 88 10.35 11.54 1.07
CA SER A 88 9.25 11.87 1.95
C SER A 88 8.61 10.65 2.59
N SER A 89 7.90 10.87 3.69
CA SER A 89 7.18 9.79 4.35
C SER A 89 5.84 10.23 4.95
N TRP A 90 4.86 9.35 4.83
CA TRP A 90 3.56 9.43 5.48
C TRP A 90 3.27 8.18 6.31
N ILE A 91 2.70 8.38 7.49
CA ILE A 91 2.13 7.34 8.34
C ILE A 91 0.64 7.63 8.50
N LEU A 92 -0.22 6.70 8.10
CA LEU A 92 -1.66 6.83 8.19
C LEU A 92 -2.25 5.76 9.12
N ASN A 93 -3.07 6.21 10.08
CA ASN A 93 -3.73 5.33 11.04
C ASN A 93 -5.23 5.62 11.10
N GLY A 94 -6.06 4.60 10.79
CA GLY A 94 -7.51 4.72 10.88
C GLY A 94 -8.10 5.80 9.94
N VAL A 95 -7.57 5.96 8.76
CA VAL A 95 -7.93 7.01 7.80
C VAL A 95 -8.81 6.43 6.68
N ASN A 96 -9.83 7.17 6.27
CA ASN A 96 -10.56 6.87 5.05
C ASN A 96 -9.96 7.69 3.89
N VAL A 97 -9.37 7.01 2.88
CA VAL A 97 -8.87 7.64 1.66
C VAL A 97 -9.61 7.05 0.47
N ARG A 98 -10.43 7.85 -0.19
CA ARG A 98 -11.34 7.32 -1.21
C ARG A 98 -11.60 8.31 -2.34
N ARG A 99 -12.10 7.78 -3.46
CA ARG A 99 -12.53 8.56 -4.64
C ARG A 99 -11.49 9.56 -5.15
N SER A 100 -10.20 9.26 -4.96
CA SER A 100 -9.11 10.09 -5.48
C SER A 100 -8.96 9.90 -7.00
N GLY A 101 -8.29 10.83 -7.65
CA GLY A 101 -8.16 10.83 -9.11
C GLY A 101 -9.40 11.36 -9.83
N ALA A 102 -10.24 12.15 -9.16
CA ALA A 102 -11.52 12.63 -9.69
C ALA A 102 -11.37 13.44 -11.00
N ASN A 103 -10.22 14.11 -11.20
CA ASN A 103 -9.91 14.89 -12.40
C ASN A 103 -8.98 14.13 -13.37
N GLN A 104 -8.73 12.83 -13.13
CA GLN A 104 -7.84 12.04 -13.96
C GLN A 104 -8.61 11.12 -14.90
N PRO A 105 -8.16 10.95 -16.15
CA PRO A 105 -8.70 9.91 -17.03
C PRO A 105 -8.55 8.53 -16.42
N ALA A 106 -9.46 7.62 -16.77
CA ALA A 106 -9.38 6.23 -16.39
C ALA A 106 -8.03 5.62 -16.84
N GLY A 107 -7.37 4.86 -15.97
CA GLY A 107 -6.06 4.26 -16.23
C GLY A 107 -4.87 5.22 -16.11
N ASN A 108 -5.09 6.49 -15.78
CA ASN A 108 -4.00 7.44 -15.54
C ASN A 108 -3.25 7.06 -14.25
N ASP A 109 -1.93 7.17 -14.28
CA ASP A 109 -1.05 6.83 -13.16
C ASP A 109 -1.33 7.66 -11.89
N TYR A 110 -1.88 8.85 -12.04
CA TYR A 110 -2.29 9.73 -10.94
C TYR A 110 -3.75 9.53 -10.49
N SER A 111 -4.48 8.60 -11.11
CA SER A 111 -5.80 8.17 -10.63
C SER A 111 -5.61 7.11 -9.54
N ALA A 112 -5.17 7.53 -8.35
CA ALA A 112 -4.86 6.63 -7.25
C ALA A 112 -5.17 7.25 -5.88
N ASN A 113 -5.54 6.41 -4.90
CA ASN A 113 -5.68 6.84 -3.52
C ASN A 113 -4.32 7.20 -2.91
N PHE A 114 -3.29 6.43 -3.23
CA PHE A 114 -1.91 6.62 -2.74
C PHE A 114 -0.95 6.66 -3.91
N ILE A 115 -0.02 7.61 -3.89
CA ILE A 115 1.03 7.72 -4.91
C ILE A 115 2.39 7.77 -4.22
N ILE A 116 3.29 6.89 -4.65
CA ILE A 116 4.68 6.85 -4.21
C ILE A 116 5.55 7.19 -5.41
N ILE A 117 6.36 8.22 -5.29
CA ILE A 117 7.27 8.67 -6.36
C ILE A 117 8.71 8.50 -5.87
N ASP A 118 9.54 7.86 -6.67
CA ASP A 118 10.93 7.56 -6.36
C ASP A 118 11.07 6.79 -5.04
N ASP A 119 11.84 7.33 -4.07
CA ASP A 119 12.09 6.74 -2.75
C ASP A 119 11.11 7.18 -1.65
N GLY A 120 9.94 7.72 -2.04
CA GLY A 120 8.86 8.05 -1.12
C GLY A 120 8.37 6.86 -0.31
N LYS A 121 7.83 7.10 0.89
CA LYS A 121 7.38 6.05 1.81
C LYS A 121 5.96 6.29 2.30
N ILE A 122 5.13 5.26 2.26
CA ILE A 122 3.78 5.28 2.82
C ILE A 122 3.58 4.05 3.71
N GLN A 123 3.15 4.31 4.94
CA GLN A 123 2.72 3.27 5.88
C GLN A 123 1.24 3.43 6.19
N LEU A 124 0.46 2.36 6.01
CA LEU A 124 -0.99 2.29 6.21
C LEU A 124 -1.34 1.27 7.29
N SER A 125 -2.13 1.68 8.27
CA SER A 125 -2.66 0.80 9.32
C SER A 125 -4.13 1.14 9.58
N GLY A 126 -5.02 0.14 9.45
CA GLY A 126 -6.45 0.36 9.64
C GLY A 126 -7.07 1.37 8.67
N VAL A 127 -6.51 1.53 7.49
CA VAL A 127 -6.99 2.45 6.45
C VAL A 127 -8.12 1.82 5.67
N ARG A 128 -9.08 2.64 5.22
CA ARG A 128 -10.18 2.21 4.35
C ARG A 128 -10.17 3.00 3.05
N THR A 129 -10.27 2.29 1.92
CA THR A 129 -10.35 2.92 0.59
C THR A 129 -11.69 2.72 -0.11
N GLY A 130 -12.51 1.78 0.36
CA GLY A 130 -13.81 1.47 -0.21
C GLY A 130 -14.81 2.63 -0.08
N VAL A 131 -15.67 2.77 -1.06
CA VAL A 131 -16.77 3.74 -1.05
C VAL A 131 -17.91 3.21 -0.17
N GLY A 132 -18.49 4.07 0.67
CA GLY A 132 -19.64 3.68 1.51
C GLY A 132 -20.92 3.48 0.67
N ALA A 133 -21.83 2.64 1.15
CA ALA A 133 -23.06 2.30 0.45
C ALA A 133 -23.95 3.51 0.11
N ASN A 134 -23.84 4.59 0.86
CA ASN A 134 -24.61 5.82 0.69
C ASN A 134 -23.90 6.92 -0.12
N ASP A 135 -22.72 6.64 -0.65
CA ASP A 135 -21.91 7.62 -1.39
C ASP A 135 -22.28 7.73 -2.88
N SER A 136 -23.35 7.08 -3.31
CA SER A 136 -23.74 6.99 -4.73
C SER A 136 -24.39 8.25 -5.32
N GLY A 137 -24.74 9.24 -4.51
CA GLY A 137 -25.57 10.38 -4.94
C GLY A 137 -24.78 11.58 -5.48
N ASP A 138 -23.60 11.86 -4.98
CA ASP A 138 -22.91 13.11 -5.24
C ASP A 138 -21.74 12.96 -6.22
N GLY A 139 -22.03 13.09 -7.52
CA GLY A 139 -21.00 13.17 -8.56
C GLY A 139 -20.20 11.89 -8.76
N GLY A 140 -20.85 10.78 -8.49
CA GLY A 140 -20.37 9.46 -8.89
C GLY A 140 -19.56 8.72 -7.83
N THR A 141 -19.75 7.43 -7.84
CA THR A 141 -18.92 6.42 -7.17
C THR A 141 -17.62 6.25 -7.95
N ILE A 142 -16.85 7.29 -8.15
CA ILE A 142 -15.60 7.15 -8.86
C ILE A 142 -14.59 6.54 -7.89
N SER A 143 -14.42 5.23 -7.98
CA SER A 143 -13.22 4.60 -7.45
C SER A 143 -12.05 5.01 -8.35
N PRO A 144 -10.86 5.29 -7.81
CA PRO A 144 -9.68 5.54 -8.62
C PRO A 144 -9.32 4.30 -9.43
N SER A 145 -8.52 4.48 -10.47
CA SER A 145 -7.99 3.35 -11.25
C SER A 145 -7.18 2.41 -10.37
N TYR A 146 -6.44 2.95 -9.41
CA TYR A 146 -5.54 2.19 -8.55
C TYR A 146 -5.69 2.58 -7.08
N ASN A 147 -5.45 1.63 -6.18
CA ASN A 147 -5.24 2.05 -4.78
C ASN A 147 -3.88 2.69 -4.60
N VAL A 148 -2.83 2.07 -5.13
CA VAL A 148 -1.47 2.57 -5.03
C VAL A 148 -0.85 2.68 -6.42
N SER A 149 -0.28 3.83 -6.75
CA SER A 149 0.62 4.00 -7.90
C SER A 149 2.04 4.24 -7.40
N ALA A 150 2.98 3.39 -7.84
CA ALA A 150 4.40 3.55 -7.59
C ALA A 150 5.10 3.99 -8.88
N LEU A 151 5.64 5.20 -8.88
CA LEU A 151 6.13 5.91 -10.06
C LEU A 151 7.61 6.30 -9.89
N GLY A 152 8.24 6.65 -10.99
CA GLY A 152 9.61 7.18 -11.00
C GLY A 152 10.71 6.11 -11.01
N SER A 153 11.90 6.46 -10.51
CA SER A 153 13.11 5.63 -10.58
C SER A 153 13.10 4.42 -9.64
N GLY A 154 12.22 4.41 -8.65
CA GLY A 154 12.09 3.32 -7.68
C GLY A 154 12.76 3.60 -6.34
N GLY A 155 12.83 2.54 -5.49
CA GLY A 155 13.31 2.66 -4.11
C GLY A 155 12.24 3.03 -3.09
N GLY A 156 11.01 3.29 -3.54
CA GLY A 156 9.88 3.59 -2.68
C GLY A 156 9.53 2.46 -1.71
N THR A 157 8.78 2.80 -0.66
CA THR A 157 8.37 1.83 0.37
C THR A 157 6.88 1.91 0.63
N LEU A 158 6.20 0.77 0.61
CA LEU A 158 4.79 0.59 0.94
C LEU A 158 4.62 -0.43 2.06
N LEU A 159 4.11 0.01 3.20
CA LEU A 159 3.74 -0.86 4.31
C LEU A 159 2.22 -0.82 4.48
N VAL A 160 1.53 -1.96 4.44
CA VAL A 160 0.07 -2.04 4.60
C VAL A 160 -0.30 -3.18 5.53
N SER A 161 -1.05 -2.87 6.58
CA SER A 161 -1.53 -3.86 7.53
C SER A 161 -2.94 -3.56 8.01
N GLY A 162 -3.78 -4.61 8.08
CA GLY A 162 -5.13 -4.52 8.65
C GLY A 162 -6.02 -3.44 8.00
N SER A 163 -5.87 -3.20 6.70
CA SER A 163 -6.54 -2.14 5.95
C SER A 163 -7.49 -2.71 4.90
N ASP A 164 -8.62 -2.04 4.69
CA ASP A 164 -9.54 -2.35 3.59
C ASP A 164 -9.10 -1.60 2.33
N MET A 165 -8.49 -2.34 1.41
CA MET A 165 -7.90 -1.82 0.18
C MET A 165 -8.76 -2.16 -1.06
N THR A 166 -10.09 -2.17 -0.93
CA THR A 166 -11.01 -2.56 -2.02
C THR A 166 -11.38 -1.43 -2.98
N GLY A 167 -11.03 -0.18 -2.70
CA GLY A 167 -11.50 1.01 -3.41
C GLY A 167 -10.72 1.34 -4.70
N PHE A 168 -10.70 0.44 -5.69
CA PHE A 168 -10.08 0.67 -7.00
C PHE A 168 -10.86 -0.03 -8.12
N VAL A 169 -10.62 0.36 -9.37
CA VAL A 169 -11.31 -0.20 -10.56
C VAL A 169 -10.40 -1.14 -11.35
N THR A 170 -9.13 -0.79 -11.53
CA THR A 170 -8.22 -1.51 -12.45
C THR A 170 -7.33 -2.50 -11.70
N SER A 171 -6.56 -2.04 -10.73
CA SER A 171 -5.72 -2.90 -9.90
C SER A 171 -5.38 -2.27 -8.56
N ALA A 172 -5.07 -3.13 -7.58
CA ALA A 172 -4.64 -2.66 -6.26
C ALA A 172 -3.34 -1.86 -6.33
N ILE A 173 -2.37 -2.31 -7.12
CA ILE A 173 -1.08 -1.64 -7.29
C ILE A 173 -0.78 -1.46 -8.78
N ASN A 174 -0.47 -0.24 -9.18
CA ASN A 174 0.14 0.13 -10.44
C ASN A 174 1.63 0.40 -10.21
N GLN A 175 2.48 -0.59 -10.45
CA GLN A 175 3.91 -0.44 -10.25
C GLN A 175 4.60 -0.10 -11.59
N LYS A 176 4.87 1.17 -11.81
CA LYS A 176 5.70 1.71 -12.89
C LYS A 176 7.15 1.93 -12.46
N ALA A 177 7.36 2.14 -11.16
CA ALA A 177 8.69 2.23 -10.56
C ALA A 177 9.47 0.92 -10.76
N THR A 178 10.78 1.04 -11.00
CA THR A 178 11.68 -0.11 -11.19
C THR A 178 11.68 -1.05 -9.99
N THR A 179 11.65 -0.47 -8.79
CA THR A 179 11.58 -1.22 -7.53
C THR A 179 10.60 -0.57 -6.57
N LEU A 180 9.90 -1.39 -5.80
CA LEU A 180 9.05 -0.97 -4.69
C LEU A 180 9.24 -1.96 -3.54
N ASN A 181 9.74 -1.49 -2.42
CA ASN A 181 9.83 -2.27 -1.19
C ASN A 181 8.44 -2.41 -0.58
N LYS A 182 8.01 -3.63 -0.27
CA LYS A 182 6.64 -3.90 0.18
C LYS A 182 6.61 -4.77 1.42
N SER A 183 5.72 -4.44 2.33
CA SER A 183 5.23 -5.34 3.37
C SER A 183 3.72 -5.17 3.45
N ILE A 184 2.99 -6.08 2.80
CA ILE A 184 1.54 -6.04 2.65
C ILE A 184 1.00 -7.32 3.27
N THR A 185 0.21 -7.19 4.35
CA THR A 185 -0.29 -8.37 5.08
C THR A 185 -1.70 -8.15 5.60
N GLY A 186 -2.59 -9.13 5.32
CA GLY A 186 -3.92 -9.18 5.92
C GLY A 186 -4.88 -8.06 5.46
N ASN A 187 -4.87 -7.69 4.18
CA ASN A 187 -5.65 -6.57 3.65
C ASN A 187 -6.67 -7.05 2.60
N PRO A 188 -7.99 -6.96 2.84
CA PRO A 188 -8.98 -7.13 1.79
C PRO A 188 -8.70 -6.22 0.58
N GLY A 189 -8.80 -6.76 -0.63
CA GLY A 189 -8.57 -6.04 -1.87
C GLY A 189 -7.11 -5.92 -2.31
N MET A 190 -6.16 -6.41 -1.53
CA MET A 190 -4.74 -6.41 -1.87
C MET A 190 -4.09 -7.73 -1.41
N ASP A 191 -3.40 -8.41 -2.30
CA ASP A 191 -2.70 -9.65 -1.97
C ASP A 191 -1.51 -9.38 -1.03
N ASP A 192 -1.25 -10.35 -0.16
CA ASP A 192 -0.07 -10.29 0.71
C ASP A 192 1.20 -10.33 -0.15
N ASP A 193 2.10 -9.40 0.07
CA ASP A 193 3.35 -9.26 -0.69
C ASP A 193 4.43 -8.62 0.20
N VAL A 194 5.48 -9.38 0.53
CA VAL A 194 6.56 -8.92 1.40
C VAL A 194 7.90 -9.11 0.72
N ASN A 195 8.63 -8.03 0.48
CA ASN A 195 9.96 -8.03 -0.12
C ASN A 195 11.00 -7.15 0.58
N ILE A 196 10.66 -6.56 1.72
CA ILE A 196 11.58 -5.68 2.47
C ILE A 196 12.63 -6.52 3.17
N GLY A 197 13.89 -6.26 2.86
CA GLY A 197 15.02 -6.96 3.47
C GLY A 197 15.09 -8.46 3.16
N MET A 198 14.35 -8.92 2.15
CA MET A 198 14.31 -10.30 1.71
C MET A 198 14.87 -10.44 0.30
N THR A 199 15.60 -11.52 0.05
CA THR A 199 16.00 -11.93 -1.30
C THR A 199 14.88 -12.59 -2.09
N GLN A 200 13.73 -12.83 -1.44
CA GLN A 200 12.56 -13.47 -2.02
C GLN A 200 11.31 -12.66 -1.76
N VAL A 201 10.45 -12.61 -2.77
CA VAL A 201 9.12 -12.04 -2.70
C VAL A 201 8.15 -13.13 -2.24
N VAL A 202 7.44 -12.88 -1.15
CA VAL A 202 6.33 -13.73 -0.72
C VAL A 202 5.04 -13.11 -1.24
N LYS A 203 4.36 -13.81 -2.14
CA LYS A 203 3.08 -13.37 -2.73
C LYS A 203 1.96 -14.31 -2.32
N GLY A 204 0.81 -13.74 -1.96
CA GLY A 204 -0.41 -14.47 -1.65
C GLY A 204 -0.68 -14.65 -0.15
N ARG A 205 -1.96 -14.84 0.19
CA ARG A 205 -2.46 -14.99 1.58
C ARG A 205 -1.98 -16.23 2.32
N ARG A 206 -1.36 -17.15 1.61
CA ARG A 206 -0.73 -18.33 2.22
C ARG A 206 0.76 -18.19 2.02
N ILE A 207 1.50 -18.27 3.11
CA ILE A 207 2.92 -18.62 3.08
C ILE A 207 2.94 -20.09 2.64
N ILE A 208 2.68 -20.31 1.39
CA ILE A 208 3.00 -21.59 0.76
C ILE A 208 4.40 -21.36 0.27
N GLY A 209 5.33 -22.09 0.86
CA GLY A 209 6.71 -22.07 0.42
C GLY A 209 6.77 -22.10 -1.11
N SER A 210 7.78 -21.44 -1.67
CA SER A 210 7.97 -21.19 -3.08
C SER A 210 7.24 -22.20 -3.98
N GLN A 211 6.25 -21.73 -4.74
CA GLN A 211 5.82 -22.49 -5.89
C GLN A 211 6.99 -22.48 -6.88
N SER A 212 7.85 -23.47 -6.80
CA SER A 212 8.55 -23.86 -7.98
C SER A 212 7.49 -24.56 -8.85
N SER A 213 6.92 -23.83 -9.79
CA SER A 213 6.09 -24.41 -10.85
C SER A 213 6.99 -25.22 -11.79
N GLY A 214 7.49 -26.33 -11.29
CA GLY A 214 8.04 -27.37 -12.12
C GLY A 214 6.88 -28.28 -12.53
N THR A 215 6.48 -28.23 -13.80
CA THR A 215 5.64 -29.28 -14.34
C THR A 215 6.47 -30.56 -14.34
N LEU A 216 6.20 -31.45 -13.39
CA LEU A 216 6.70 -32.82 -13.44
C LEU A 216 5.96 -33.50 -14.59
N ALA A 217 6.55 -33.55 -15.77
CA ALA A 217 6.08 -34.43 -16.83
C ALA A 217 6.22 -35.86 -16.33
N GLY A 218 5.10 -36.59 -16.32
CA GLY A 218 4.96 -37.89 -15.69
C GLY A 218 5.92 -38.93 -16.21
N SER A 219 7.03 -39.11 -15.53
CA SER A 219 7.83 -40.29 -15.60
C SER A 219 8.14 -40.80 -14.19
N VAL A 220 7.96 -42.09 -13.98
CA VAL A 220 8.34 -42.77 -12.75
C VAL A 220 9.82 -42.49 -12.49
N GLY A 221 10.12 -41.78 -11.39
CA GLY A 221 11.49 -41.44 -11.02
C GLY A 221 11.87 -39.96 -11.06
N ALA A 222 10.88 -39.04 -11.18
CA ALA A 222 11.17 -37.61 -11.10
C ALA A 222 11.72 -37.21 -9.71
N THR A 223 12.90 -36.60 -9.69
CA THR A 223 13.50 -36.06 -8.46
C THR A 223 13.14 -34.60 -8.33
N LEU A 224 12.40 -34.22 -7.27
CA LEU A 224 12.18 -32.83 -6.93
C LEU A 224 13.45 -32.29 -6.26
N SER A 225 14.21 -31.46 -6.97
CA SER A 225 15.35 -30.75 -6.41
C SER A 225 14.90 -29.39 -5.88
N LEU A 226 14.77 -29.27 -4.57
CA LEU A 226 14.59 -28.00 -3.90
C LEU A 226 15.98 -27.39 -3.65
N THR A 227 16.35 -26.39 -4.42
CA THR A 227 17.59 -25.66 -4.18
C THR A 227 17.46 -24.82 -2.91
N LYS A 228 18.45 -24.85 -2.04
CA LYS A 228 18.51 -24.17 -0.74
C LYS A 228 18.26 -22.64 -0.82
N THR A 229 18.47 -22.07 -1.99
CA THR A 229 18.21 -20.65 -2.30
C THR A 229 16.73 -20.25 -2.23
N ASN A 230 15.81 -21.19 -2.23
CA ASN A 230 14.37 -20.93 -2.25
C ASN A 230 13.69 -21.11 -0.88
N ILE A 231 14.44 -21.45 0.16
CA ILE A 231 13.89 -21.73 1.49
C ILE A 231 14.69 -20.93 2.52
N PHE A 232 14.18 -19.75 2.90
CA PHE A 232 14.59 -18.94 4.05
C PHE A 232 16.11 -18.81 4.29
N GLN A 233 16.71 -17.78 3.72
CA GLN A 233 17.99 -17.30 4.23
C GLN A 233 17.71 -16.31 5.36
N ASN A 234 17.66 -16.80 6.60
CA ASN A 234 17.70 -15.97 7.79
C ASN A 234 19.15 -15.70 8.14
N SER A 235 19.55 -14.44 8.20
CA SER A 235 20.87 -14.01 8.66
C SER A 235 21.02 -14.04 10.19
N PHE A 236 20.08 -14.66 10.91
CA PHE A 236 20.14 -14.83 12.36
C PHE A 236 20.26 -16.31 12.69
N ASP A 237 21.32 -16.68 13.41
CA ASP A 237 21.57 -17.99 14.00
C ASP A 237 20.57 -18.34 15.11
N THR A 238 19.31 -18.34 14.80
CA THR A 238 18.27 -18.88 15.68
C THR A 238 17.73 -20.16 15.08
N TYR A 239 17.97 -21.27 15.75
CA TYR A 239 17.37 -22.56 15.44
C TYR A 239 15.84 -22.45 15.56
N ILE A 240 15.17 -22.20 14.45
CA ILE A 240 13.72 -22.30 14.39
C ILE A 240 13.40 -23.69 13.87
N THR A 241 12.96 -24.56 14.76
CA THR A 241 12.39 -25.86 14.38
C THR A 241 11.02 -25.57 13.76
N ARG A 242 10.94 -25.52 12.45
CA ARG A 242 9.67 -25.44 11.73
C ARG A 242 9.42 -26.75 11.01
N SER A 243 8.24 -27.31 11.19
CA SER A 243 7.75 -28.42 10.39
C SER A 243 7.32 -27.88 9.03
N ILE A 244 7.94 -28.36 7.96
CA ILE A 244 7.51 -28.08 6.59
C ILE A 244 6.58 -29.24 6.20
N LEU A 245 5.32 -28.92 5.92
CA LEU A 245 4.39 -29.87 5.31
C LEU A 245 4.53 -29.74 3.80
N ILE A 246 5.01 -30.78 3.14
CA ILE A 246 5.03 -30.89 1.67
C ILE A 246 3.82 -31.71 1.28
N GLU A 247 2.78 -31.08 0.76
CA GLU A 247 1.69 -31.77 0.11
C GLU A 247 2.04 -32.01 -1.36
N CYS A 248 2.22 -33.26 -1.73
CA CYS A 248 2.31 -33.68 -3.14
C CYS A 248 0.97 -34.20 -3.59
N ARG A 249 0.28 -33.49 -4.48
CA ARG A 249 -0.90 -34.03 -5.18
C ARG A 249 -0.45 -34.68 -6.48
N ILE A 250 -0.62 -35.98 -6.58
CA ILE A 250 -0.31 -36.76 -7.77
C ILE A 250 -1.62 -37.06 -8.50
N GLY A 251 -1.80 -36.39 -9.64
CA GLY A 251 -2.83 -36.75 -10.62
C GLY A 251 -4.24 -36.25 -10.36
N SER A 252 -5.03 -36.17 -11.41
CA SER A 252 -6.42 -35.73 -11.44
C SER A 252 -7.42 -36.84 -11.11
N GLN A 253 -7.04 -37.93 -10.50
CA GLN A 253 -7.95 -38.97 -10.07
C GLN A 253 -7.80 -39.22 -8.59
N SER A 254 -8.94 -39.18 -7.94
CA SER A 254 -9.23 -39.40 -6.54
C SER A 254 -8.60 -40.67 -5.99
N LEU A 255 -7.43 -40.56 -5.43
CA LEU A 255 -6.96 -41.49 -4.43
C LEU A 255 -6.68 -40.67 -3.19
N GLY A 256 -7.50 -40.86 -2.18
CA GLY A 256 -7.56 -40.03 -0.98
C GLY A 256 -6.46 -40.30 0.04
N ASP A 257 -5.24 -40.47 -0.39
CA ASP A 257 -4.11 -40.66 0.52
C ASP A 257 -3.13 -39.50 0.41
N ASP A 258 -3.12 -38.67 1.43
CA ASP A 258 -2.10 -37.64 1.64
C ASP A 258 -0.75 -38.31 1.93
N ILE A 259 0.18 -38.21 1.01
CA ILE A 259 1.55 -38.68 1.25
C ILE A 259 2.28 -37.62 2.09
N LYS A 260 2.48 -37.92 3.37
CA LYS A 260 3.33 -37.12 4.27
C LYS A 260 4.78 -37.54 4.13
N ILE A 261 5.60 -36.68 3.57
CA ILE A 261 7.04 -36.93 3.46
C ILE A 261 7.74 -36.23 4.62
N PRO A 262 8.36 -36.93 5.57
CA PRO A 262 9.14 -36.31 6.63
C PRO A 262 10.44 -35.75 6.03
N VAL A 263 10.62 -34.43 6.10
CA VAL A 263 11.88 -33.79 5.69
C VAL A 263 12.73 -33.53 6.94
N ARG A 264 13.89 -34.14 7.02
CA ARG A 264 14.90 -33.82 8.06
C ARG A 264 15.93 -32.88 7.48
N PHE A 265 16.12 -31.75 8.16
CA PHE A 265 17.25 -30.87 7.90
C PHE A 265 18.43 -31.27 8.80
N ARG A 266 19.63 -31.30 8.22
CA ARG A 266 20.89 -31.45 8.96
C ARG A 266 21.66 -30.13 8.90
#